data_fcbc6c5ababa9bc21114f47381c68ac6
#
_entry.id   fcbc6c5ababa9bc21114f47381c68ac6
#
_cell.length_a   1.000
_cell.length_b   1.000
_cell.length_c   1.000
_cell.angle_alpha   90.00
_cell.angle_beta   90.00
_cell.angle_gamma   90.00
#
_symmetry.space_group_name_H-M   'P 1'
#
loop_
_entity.id
_entity.type
_entity.pdbx_description
1 polymer ?
#
loop_
_entity_poly.entity_id
_entity_poly.type
_entity_poly.pdbx_seq_one_letter_code
_entity_poly.pdbx_strand_id
1 'polypeptide(L)'
;FDPTTGFYTRVTQAALDEALAAHPEVAAVVVTSPTYEGYISRLHCSVPLVVDAAHGAHLGLAPWLPGRMEGDAVICSYHKTLPALTQTAGVQVYDSSLAPKIKRYMDMYETSSPSYVLMNSVAKMADLVADPAVFETLQAGLQMLYKLPLQHLRLIRADDPTKINISTLHCNIDGNALAHRLRARGIEPEMSDRIHVICMATVGDTAAGFHLLARTLTEIDRTLSPGDWPVAPLPLPPRHLQSWQVPAGEPLPYQQAVGRIACETVFAYPPGVPMIVPGEEITAAFVQAIQTAKNSGTVLHGTAGGGAERICCCVLTKE
;
A
#
# COMPACT_ATOMS: atom_id res chain seq x y z
N PHE A 1 -5.63 9.57 -8.89
CA PHE A 1 -4.64 8.93 -9.76
C PHE A 1 -3.84 10.00 -10.49
N ASP A 2 -2.52 9.89 -10.48
CA ASP A 2 -1.61 10.79 -11.19
C ASP A 2 -1.07 10.07 -12.43
N PRO A 3 -1.47 10.48 -13.65
CA PRO A 3 -1.04 9.82 -14.88
C PRO A 3 0.45 10.04 -15.21
N THR A 4 1.11 11.03 -14.59
CA THR A 4 2.54 11.30 -14.84
C THR A 4 3.46 10.36 -14.07
N THR A 5 2.97 9.83 -12.96
CA THR A 5 3.70 8.89 -12.11
C THR A 5 3.09 7.50 -12.12
N GLY A 6 1.81 7.34 -12.45
CA GLY A 6 1.06 6.10 -12.34
C GLY A 6 0.63 5.74 -10.91
N PHE A 7 0.81 6.63 -9.95
CA PHE A 7 0.42 6.38 -8.56
C PHE A 7 -1.00 6.85 -8.24
N TYR A 8 -1.64 6.15 -7.31
CA TYR A 8 -2.74 6.69 -6.54
C TYR A 8 -2.14 7.54 -5.41
N THR A 9 -2.41 8.84 -5.47
CA THR A 9 -1.85 9.80 -4.53
C THR A 9 -2.78 10.00 -3.32
N ARG A 10 -2.73 11.17 -2.69
CA ARG A 10 -3.55 11.49 -1.52
C ARG A 10 -5.03 11.67 -1.87
N VAL A 11 -5.90 11.34 -0.91
CA VAL A 11 -7.29 11.80 -0.91
C VAL A 11 -7.29 13.29 -0.55
N THR A 12 -7.97 14.09 -1.36
CA THR A 12 -8.12 15.53 -1.10
C THR A 12 -9.32 15.82 -0.21
N GLN A 13 -9.32 16.95 0.52
CA GLN A 13 -10.47 17.37 1.30
C GLN A 13 -11.72 17.51 0.43
N ALA A 14 -11.58 18.11 -0.76
CA ALA A 14 -12.71 18.29 -1.69
C ALA A 14 -13.33 16.94 -2.11
N ALA A 15 -12.51 15.91 -2.38
CA ALA A 15 -13.03 14.59 -2.73
C ALA A 15 -13.75 13.92 -1.56
N LEU A 16 -13.26 14.13 -0.32
CA LEU A 16 -13.95 13.65 0.87
C LEU A 16 -15.30 14.37 1.07
N ASP A 17 -15.31 15.69 0.94
CA ASP A 17 -16.52 16.50 1.11
C ASP A 17 -17.60 16.11 0.07
N GLU A 18 -17.19 15.89 -1.18
CA GLU A 18 -18.08 15.40 -2.25
C GLU A 18 -18.66 14.02 -1.92
N ALA A 19 -17.81 13.09 -1.45
CA ALA A 19 -18.25 11.75 -1.08
C ALA A 19 -19.22 11.76 0.11
N LEU A 20 -18.96 12.59 1.14
CA LEU A 20 -19.85 12.73 2.29
C LEU A 20 -21.19 13.40 1.92
N ALA A 21 -21.17 14.36 0.98
CA ALA A 21 -22.40 14.98 0.48
C ALA A 21 -23.25 13.98 -0.33
N ALA A 22 -22.62 13.08 -1.08
CA ALA A 22 -23.31 12.02 -1.83
C ALA A 22 -23.83 10.89 -0.94
N HIS A 23 -23.25 10.71 0.26
CA HIS A 23 -23.53 9.62 1.19
C HIS A 23 -23.80 10.14 2.62
N PRO A 24 -24.92 10.83 2.86
CA PRO A 24 -25.23 11.43 4.17
C PRO A 24 -25.48 10.39 5.27
N GLU A 25 -25.66 9.12 4.93
CA GLU A 25 -25.84 7.99 5.85
C GLU A 25 -24.51 7.46 6.45
N VAL A 26 -23.36 7.96 6.00
CA VAL A 26 -22.05 7.47 6.45
C VAL A 26 -21.85 7.74 7.94
N ALA A 27 -21.52 6.71 8.69
CA ALA A 27 -21.32 6.77 10.13
C ALA A 27 -19.85 6.99 10.54
N ALA A 28 -18.90 6.73 9.65
CA ALA A 28 -17.47 6.94 9.87
C ALA A 28 -16.71 6.95 8.53
N VAL A 29 -15.56 7.58 8.52
CA VAL A 29 -14.60 7.54 7.39
C VAL A 29 -13.39 6.73 7.82
N VAL A 30 -12.96 5.81 6.96
CA VAL A 30 -11.69 5.09 7.12
C VAL A 30 -10.79 5.45 5.94
N VAL A 31 -9.59 5.94 6.20
CA VAL A 31 -8.63 6.33 5.16
C VAL A 31 -7.26 5.73 5.44
N THR A 32 -6.61 5.17 4.41
CA THR A 32 -5.21 4.76 4.49
C THR A 32 -4.32 5.97 4.22
N SER A 33 -3.55 6.38 5.23
CA SER A 33 -2.61 7.50 5.15
C SER A 33 -1.47 7.34 6.17
N PRO A 34 -0.20 7.33 5.72
CA PRO A 34 0.23 7.47 4.33
C PRO A 34 -0.23 6.31 3.45
N THR A 35 -0.30 6.57 2.13
CA THR A 35 -0.45 5.48 1.15
C THR A 35 0.79 4.59 1.16
N TYR A 36 0.73 3.48 0.45
CA TYR A 36 1.87 2.56 0.36
C TYR A 36 3.11 3.22 -0.22
N GLU A 37 2.92 4.16 -1.16
CA GLU A 37 3.94 4.95 -1.82
C GLU A 37 4.43 6.14 -0.97
N GLY A 38 3.72 6.45 0.12
CA GLY A 38 4.10 7.50 1.06
C GLY A 38 3.41 8.85 0.86
N TYR A 39 2.29 8.91 0.13
CA TYR A 39 1.48 10.13 0.05
C TYR A 39 0.59 10.28 1.28
N ILE A 40 0.54 11.48 1.86
CA ILE A 40 -0.19 11.76 3.10
C ILE A 40 -1.47 12.55 2.80
N SER A 41 -2.60 12.00 3.26
CA SER A 41 -3.89 12.69 3.29
C SER A 41 -4.10 13.27 4.70
N ARG A 42 -4.28 14.59 4.80
CA ARG A 42 -4.69 15.26 6.04
C ARG A 42 -6.10 15.75 5.85
N LEU A 43 -7.04 15.12 6.54
CA LEU A 43 -8.47 15.27 6.31
C LEU A 43 -9.18 15.65 7.60
N HIS A 44 -10.30 16.36 7.44
CA HIS A 44 -11.24 16.69 8.51
C HIS A 44 -12.64 16.33 8.03
N CYS A 45 -13.46 15.77 8.90
CA CYS A 45 -14.86 15.49 8.59
C CYS A 45 -15.75 15.58 9.84
N SER A 46 -17.06 15.62 9.62
CA SER A 46 -18.06 15.74 10.68
C SER A 46 -18.41 14.40 11.34
N VAL A 47 -17.95 13.29 10.78
CA VAL A 47 -18.11 11.96 11.32
C VAL A 47 -16.76 11.42 11.77
N PRO A 48 -16.70 10.39 12.64
CA PRO A 48 -15.44 9.82 13.08
C PRO A 48 -14.49 9.47 11.95
N LEU A 49 -13.25 9.95 12.03
CA LEU A 49 -12.16 9.68 11.09
C LEU A 49 -11.20 8.67 11.68
N VAL A 50 -11.16 7.49 11.10
CA VAL A 50 -10.18 6.43 11.42
C VAL A 50 -9.09 6.42 10.35
N VAL A 51 -7.84 6.63 10.77
CA VAL A 51 -6.69 6.64 9.86
C VAL A 51 -5.93 5.32 9.99
N ASP A 52 -5.91 4.55 8.92
CA ASP A 52 -4.97 3.43 8.80
C ASP A 52 -3.60 3.98 8.41
N ALA A 53 -2.77 4.21 9.43
CA ALA A 53 -1.40 4.66 9.32
C ALA A 53 -0.41 3.50 9.54
N ALA A 54 -0.74 2.31 9.04
CA ALA A 54 0.13 1.13 9.20
C ALA A 54 1.56 1.39 8.71
N HIS A 55 1.75 2.22 7.70
CA HIS A 55 3.06 2.65 7.20
C HIS A 55 3.56 3.98 7.78
N GLY A 56 2.91 4.52 8.81
CA GLY A 56 3.16 5.86 9.34
C GLY A 56 3.72 5.92 10.78
N ALA A 57 4.10 4.79 11.38
CA ALA A 57 4.52 4.76 12.80
C ALA A 57 5.77 5.62 13.09
N HIS A 58 6.64 5.85 12.11
CA HIS A 58 7.86 6.66 12.23
C HIS A 58 7.62 8.17 12.05
N LEU A 59 6.45 8.56 11.53
CA LEU A 59 6.14 9.96 11.26
C LEU A 59 6.13 10.78 12.57
N GLY A 60 6.72 11.97 12.50
CA GLY A 60 6.85 12.88 13.63
C GLY A 60 7.92 12.50 14.66
N LEU A 61 8.73 11.45 14.43
CA LEU A 61 9.81 11.05 15.33
C LEU A 61 11.12 11.80 15.09
N ALA A 62 11.28 12.44 13.93
CA ALA A 62 12.41 13.31 13.65
C ALA A 62 11.94 14.60 12.97
N PRO A 63 12.65 15.74 13.16
CA PRO A 63 12.19 17.05 12.65
C PRO A 63 12.07 17.15 11.12
N TRP A 64 12.80 16.31 10.38
CA TRP A 64 12.80 16.29 8.92
C TRP A 64 11.74 15.34 8.33
N LEU A 65 11.13 14.50 9.16
CA LEU A 65 9.99 13.65 8.78
C LEU A 65 8.68 14.46 8.81
N PRO A 66 7.69 14.10 7.99
CA PRO A 66 6.34 14.64 8.12
C PRO A 66 5.81 14.47 9.54
N GLY A 67 4.95 15.37 9.99
CA GLY A 67 4.28 15.26 11.29
C GLY A 67 3.44 14.00 11.43
N ARG A 68 3.14 13.61 12.66
CA ARG A 68 2.29 12.45 12.98
C ARG A 68 0.97 12.51 12.23
N MET A 69 0.39 11.35 12.00
CA MET A 69 -0.96 11.26 11.44
C MET A 69 -1.99 11.70 12.49
N GLU A 70 -3.05 12.35 12.00
CA GLU A 70 -4.13 12.92 12.80
C GLU A 70 -5.46 12.33 12.35
N GLY A 71 -6.34 12.06 13.32
CA GLY A 71 -7.68 11.50 13.15
C GLY A 71 -8.27 11.22 14.53
N ASP A 72 -9.54 10.81 14.60
CA ASP A 72 -10.17 10.45 15.88
C ASP A 72 -9.58 9.16 16.46
N ALA A 73 -9.18 8.25 15.55
CA ALA A 73 -8.34 7.10 15.87
C ALA A 73 -7.31 6.86 14.75
N VAL A 74 -6.06 6.53 15.13
CA VAL A 74 -4.95 6.27 14.21
C VAL A 74 -4.34 4.91 14.52
N ILE A 75 -4.29 4.04 13.52
CA ILE A 75 -3.75 2.68 13.62
C ILE A 75 -2.35 2.66 13.02
N CYS A 76 -1.36 2.21 13.79
CA CYS A 76 0.04 2.12 13.35
C CYS A 76 0.57 0.70 13.48
N SER A 77 1.28 0.21 12.48
CA SER A 77 2.09 -1.00 12.59
C SER A 77 3.52 -0.64 12.94
N TYR A 78 3.96 -1.00 14.13
CA TYR A 78 5.33 -0.68 14.57
C TYR A 78 6.38 -1.48 13.83
N HIS A 79 6.05 -2.74 13.49
CA HIS A 79 6.96 -3.66 12.81
C HIS A 79 7.24 -3.34 11.33
N LYS A 80 6.48 -2.42 10.71
CA LYS A 80 6.67 -2.08 9.29
C LYS A 80 7.73 -1.01 9.08
N THR A 81 7.74 0.01 9.92
CA THR A 81 8.58 1.20 9.73
C THR A 81 9.48 1.51 10.92
N LEU A 82 9.33 0.78 12.02
CA LEU A 82 10.14 0.89 13.24
C LEU A 82 10.69 -0.49 13.62
N PRO A 83 11.79 -0.56 14.39
CA PRO A 83 12.49 -1.80 14.72
C PRO A 83 11.79 -2.59 15.84
N ALA A 84 10.53 -2.93 15.65
CA ALA A 84 9.77 -3.82 16.52
C ALA A 84 9.51 -5.15 15.80
N LEU A 85 9.27 -6.22 16.57
CA LEU A 85 9.03 -7.55 15.99
C LEU A 85 7.68 -7.60 15.26
N THR A 86 7.60 -8.43 14.24
CA THR A 86 6.38 -8.68 13.43
C THR A 86 5.16 -8.93 14.32
N GLN A 87 4.00 -8.46 13.91
CA GLN A 87 2.70 -8.44 14.57
C GLN A 87 2.52 -7.31 15.60
N THR A 88 3.53 -6.50 15.88
CA THR A 88 3.37 -5.36 16.80
C THR A 88 2.67 -4.19 16.10
N ALA A 89 1.61 -3.72 16.72
CA ALA A 89 0.80 -2.60 16.25
C ALA A 89 0.22 -1.83 17.46
N GLY A 90 -0.38 -0.70 17.19
CA GLY A 90 -1.10 0.08 18.19
C GLY A 90 -2.15 0.97 17.58
N VAL A 91 -3.17 1.30 18.35
CA VAL A 91 -4.15 2.31 18.02
C VAL A 91 -4.01 3.50 18.98
N GLN A 92 -3.92 4.69 18.42
CA GLN A 92 -3.93 5.96 19.15
C GLN A 92 -5.33 6.54 19.02
N VAL A 93 -6.01 6.78 20.15
CA VAL A 93 -7.38 7.30 20.18
C VAL A 93 -7.32 8.74 20.67
N TYR A 94 -7.69 9.67 19.82
CA TYR A 94 -7.69 11.11 20.11
C TYR A 94 -9.07 11.61 20.52
N ASP A 95 -10.15 11.01 19.98
CA ASP A 95 -11.50 11.24 20.50
C ASP A 95 -11.80 10.23 21.62
N SER A 96 -11.81 10.75 22.87
CA SER A 96 -12.08 9.93 24.05
C SER A 96 -13.45 9.25 24.04
N SER A 97 -14.42 9.76 23.28
CA SER A 97 -15.76 9.16 23.17
C SER A 97 -15.72 7.81 22.45
N LEU A 98 -14.75 7.58 21.57
CA LEU A 98 -14.53 6.33 20.85
C LEU A 98 -13.79 5.28 21.69
N ALA A 99 -13.02 5.71 22.68
CA ALA A 99 -12.14 4.82 23.45
C ALA A 99 -12.84 3.60 24.06
N PRO A 100 -14.05 3.70 24.67
CA PRO A 100 -14.73 2.53 25.23
C PRO A 100 -15.15 1.51 24.16
N LYS A 101 -15.58 2.00 22.98
CA LYS A 101 -15.96 1.11 21.86
C LYS A 101 -14.74 0.40 21.29
N ILE A 102 -13.67 1.15 21.03
CA ILE A 102 -12.42 0.60 20.50
C ILE A 102 -11.89 -0.46 21.47
N LYS A 103 -11.77 -0.11 22.77
CA LYS A 103 -11.31 -1.07 23.78
C LYS A 103 -12.16 -2.34 23.81
N ARG A 104 -13.50 -2.22 23.76
CA ARG A 104 -14.39 -3.38 23.74
C ARG A 104 -14.08 -4.32 22.60
N TYR A 105 -13.88 -3.80 21.39
CA TYR A 105 -13.58 -4.63 20.22
C TYR A 105 -12.16 -5.20 20.28
N MET A 106 -11.19 -4.45 20.77
CA MET A 106 -9.87 -4.98 21.04
C MET A 106 -9.94 -6.17 22.02
N ASP A 107 -10.63 -6.04 23.13
CA ASP A 107 -10.81 -7.12 24.11
C ASP A 107 -11.50 -8.37 23.52
N MET A 108 -12.30 -8.22 22.44
CA MET A 108 -12.96 -9.33 21.75
C MET A 108 -12.07 -10.02 20.73
N TYR A 109 -11.20 -9.27 20.03
CA TYR A 109 -10.43 -9.75 18.89
C TYR A 109 -8.96 -9.96 19.19
N GLU A 110 -8.43 -9.38 20.26
CA GLU A 110 -7.07 -9.60 20.69
C GLU A 110 -6.93 -10.92 21.48
N THR A 111 -5.70 -11.43 21.51
CA THR A 111 -5.39 -12.61 22.32
C THR A 111 -5.48 -12.28 23.80
N SER A 112 -6.06 -13.19 24.60
CA SER A 112 -6.03 -13.12 26.06
C SER A 112 -4.65 -13.48 26.66
N SER A 113 -3.71 -13.96 25.85
CA SER A 113 -2.37 -14.37 26.24
C SER A 113 -1.32 -13.55 25.51
N PRO A 114 -1.06 -12.28 25.91
CA PRO A 114 -0.13 -11.41 25.21
C PRO A 114 1.29 -11.96 25.23
N SER A 115 2.00 -11.81 24.10
CA SER A 115 3.42 -12.20 24.03
C SER A 115 4.30 -11.14 24.69
N TYR A 116 4.91 -11.47 25.81
CA TYR A 116 5.88 -10.60 26.50
C TYR A 116 7.11 -10.29 25.62
N VAL A 117 7.47 -11.19 24.68
CA VAL A 117 8.55 -10.95 23.72
C VAL A 117 8.18 -9.81 22.78
N LEU A 118 6.96 -9.81 22.24
CA LEU A 118 6.47 -8.71 21.38
C LEU A 118 6.34 -7.41 22.16
N MET A 119 5.79 -7.44 23.38
CA MET A 119 5.68 -6.27 24.24
C MET A 119 7.05 -5.67 24.57
N ASN A 120 8.04 -6.52 24.92
CA ASN A 120 9.40 -6.06 25.17
C ASN A 120 10.06 -5.47 23.90
N SER A 121 9.76 -6.00 22.73
CA SER A 121 10.28 -5.42 21.48
C SER A 121 9.74 -4.01 21.24
N VAL A 122 8.47 -3.76 21.56
CA VAL A 122 7.87 -2.41 21.47
C VAL A 122 8.52 -1.46 22.49
N ALA A 123 8.74 -1.91 23.72
CA ALA A 123 9.42 -1.10 24.73
C ALA A 123 10.85 -0.72 24.30
N LYS A 124 11.61 -1.69 23.81
CA LYS A 124 12.99 -1.46 23.30
C LYS A 124 13.00 -0.54 22.08
N MET A 125 12.03 -0.69 21.19
CA MET A 125 11.87 0.21 20.04
C MET A 125 11.58 1.64 20.54
N ALA A 126 10.68 1.82 21.50
CA ALA A 126 10.35 3.14 22.04
C ALA A 126 11.58 3.83 22.69
N ASP A 127 12.37 3.08 23.46
CA ASP A 127 13.63 3.57 24.02
C ASP A 127 14.61 4.02 22.95
N LEU A 128 14.75 3.23 21.88
CA LEU A 128 15.67 3.52 20.76
C LEU A 128 15.27 4.80 20.02
N VAL A 129 14.00 4.92 19.64
CA VAL A 129 13.53 6.06 18.81
C VAL A 129 13.28 7.33 19.61
N ALA A 130 13.41 7.28 20.94
CA ALA A 130 13.40 8.47 21.79
C ALA A 130 14.63 9.39 21.53
N ASP A 131 15.73 8.84 21.01
CA ASP A 131 16.89 9.60 20.59
C ASP A 131 16.78 9.93 19.08
N PRO A 132 16.57 11.20 18.68
CA PRO A 132 16.50 11.59 17.26
C PRO A 132 17.76 11.28 16.47
N ALA A 133 18.92 11.09 17.12
CA ALA A 133 20.18 10.79 16.46
C ALA A 133 20.13 9.47 15.68
N VAL A 134 19.26 8.52 16.05
CA VAL A 134 19.09 7.25 15.33
C VAL A 134 18.61 7.45 13.89
N PHE A 135 18.00 8.61 13.59
CA PHE A 135 17.50 8.95 12.25
C PHE A 135 18.53 9.64 11.36
N GLU A 136 19.74 9.97 11.84
CA GLU A 136 20.75 10.73 11.07
C GLU A 136 21.26 9.91 9.86
N THR A 137 21.58 8.64 10.05
CA THR A 137 22.03 7.75 8.96
C THR A 137 20.95 7.59 7.90
N LEU A 138 19.69 7.44 8.31
CA LEU A 138 18.55 7.38 7.42
C LEU A 138 18.42 8.66 6.60
N GLN A 139 18.48 9.82 7.24
CA GLN A 139 18.39 11.11 6.58
C GLN A 139 19.50 11.31 5.54
N ALA A 140 20.75 11.05 5.94
CA ALA A 140 21.91 11.20 5.06
C ALA A 140 21.83 10.24 3.86
N GLY A 141 21.43 8.99 4.09
CA GLY A 141 21.25 8.00 3.04
C GLY A 141 20.18 8.40 2.01
N LEU A 142 19.02 8.86 2.48
CA LEU A 142 17.94 9.33 1.62
C LEU A 142 18.35 10.58 0.82
N GLN A 143 19.04 11.55 1.46
CA GLN A 143 19.56 12.74 0.77
C GLN A 143 20.55 12.38 -0.34
N MET A 144 21.40 11.38 -0.13
CA MET A 144 22.31 10.86 -1.14
C MET A 144 21.56 10.21 -2.30
N LEU A 145 20.62 9.31 -2.01
CA LEU A 145 19.86 8.61 -3.03
C LEU A 145 19.08 9.56 -3.94
N TYR A 146 18.37 10.53 -3.36
CA TYR A 146 17.58 11.50 -4.13
C TYR A 146 18.41 12.51 -4.93
N LYS A 147 19.74 12.50 -4.82
CA LYS A 147 20.67 13.28 -5.64
C LYS A 147 21.34 12.48 -6.74
N LEU A 148 21.04 11.18 -6.88
CA LEU A 148 21.64 10.36 -7.92
C LEU A 148 21.35 10.91 -9.32
N PRO A 149 22.36 11.05 -10.18
CA PRO A 149 22.19 11.55 -11.54
C PRO A 149 21.75 10.42 -12.50
N LEU A 150 20.58 9.85 -12.23
CA LEU A 150 19.99 8.79 -13.06
C LEU A 150 19.47 9.37 -14.37
N GLN A 151 19.68 8.66 -15.49
CA GLN A 151 19.29 9.09 -16.83
C GLN A 151 17.93 8.54 -17.24
N HIS A 152 17.62 7.31 -16.87
CA HIS A 152 16.44 6.55 -17.28
C HIS A 152 15.49 6.29 -16.11
N LEU A 153 16.00 5.75 -15.02
CA LEU A 153 15.23 5.55 -13.80
C LEU A 153 14.88 6.89 -13.14
N ARG A 154 13.72 6.96 -12.51
CA ARG A 154 13.29 8.16 -11.77
C ARG A 154 13.00 7.80 -10.32
N LEU A 155 13.57 8.55 -9.38
CA LEU A 155 13.20 8.48 -7.97
C LEU A 155 12.06 9.48 -7.71
N ILE A 156 10.84 8.98 -7.54
CA ILE A 156 9.65 9.80 -7.30
C ILE A 156 9.56 10.08 -5.80
N ARG A 157 9.51 11.36 -5.44
CA ARG A 157 9.33 11.77 -4.04
C ARG A 157 7.86 11.83 -3.69
N ALA A 158 7.48 11.11 -2.64
CA ALA A 158 6.22 11.30 -1.93
C ALA A 158 6.40 12.19 -0.69
N ASP A 159 5.35 12.39 0.09
CA ASP A 159 5.43 13.18 1.33
C ASP A 159 6.32 12.50 2.37
N ASP A 160 6.24 11.16 2.48
CA ASP A 160 7.14 10.35 3.29
C ASP A 160 8.40 10.00 2.50
N PRO A 161 9.54 10.63 2.80
CA PRO A 161 10.78 10.41 2.05
C PRO A 161 11.41 9.03 2.29
N THR A 162 10.93 8.26 3.26
CA THR A 162 11.43 6.90 3.55
C THR A 162 10.93 5.89 2.53
N LYS A 163 9.91 6.24 1.75
CA LYS A 163 9.41 5.45 0.62
C LYS A 163 10.22 5.79 -0.62
N ILE A 164 11.14 4.91 -0.97
CA ILE A 164 12.01 5.08 -2.14
C ILE A 164 11.28 4.51 -3.36
N ASN A 165 10.50 5.36 -4.03
CA ASN A 165 9.72 4.99 -5.21
C ASN A 165 10.58 5.11 -6.47
N ILE A 166 10.90 4.00 -7.08
CA ILE A 166 11.73 3.91 -8.30
C ILE A 166 10.82 3.65 -9.48
N SER A 167 10.70 4.58 -10.41
CA SER A 167 9.89 4.43 -11.61
C SER A 167 10.73 3.94 -12.77
N THR A 168 10.19 2.95 -13.50
CA THR A 168 10.69 2.45 -14.78
C THR A 168 9.80 2.90 -15.95
N LEU A 169 8.87 3.82 -15.72
CA LEU A 169 7.85 4.24 -16.67
C LEU A 169 8.42 4.57 -18.08
N HIS A 170 9.57 5.23 -18.12
CA HIS A 170 10.22 5.63 -19.34
C HIS A 170 11.49 4.80 -19.66
N CYS A 171 11.51 3.54 -19.22
CA CYS A 171 12.63 2.61 -19.42
C CYS A 171 12.22 1.42 -20.29
N ASN A 172 13.21 0.76 -20.90
CA ASN A 172 13.04 -0.48 -21.67
C ASN A 172 12.89 -1.74 -20.81
N ILE A 173 12.77 -1.59 -19.47
CA ILE A 173 12.44 -2.68 -18.55
C ILE A 173 11.23 -2.30 -17.72
N ASP A 174 10.48 -3.30 -17.27
CA ASP A 174 9.40 -3.11 -16.29
C ASP A 174 9.92 -3.13 -14.84
N GLY A 175 9.05 -2.74 -13.89
CA GLY A 175 9.41 -2.70 -12.48
C GLY A 175 9.72 -4.10 -11.91
N ASN A 176 9.05 -5.15 -12.36
CA ASN A 176 9.33 -6.51 -11.90
C ASN A 176 10.72 -6.99 -12.34
N ALA A 177 11.12 -6.66 -13.58
CA ALA A 177 12.48 -6.93 -14.06
C ALA A 177 13.54 -6.14 -13.29
N LEU A 178 13.25 -4.88 -12.93
CA LEU A 178 14.13 -4.09 -12.07
C LEU A 178 14.24 -4.72 -10.67
N ALA A 179 13.12 -5.10 -10.05
CA ALA A 179 13.11 -5.76 -8.74
C ALA A 179 13.94 -7.05 -8.75
N HIS A 180 13.84 -7.84 -9.82
CA HIS A 180 14.67 -9.05 -9.98
C HIS A 180 16.17 -8.70 -10.03
N ARG A 181 16.55 -7.63 -10.75
CA ARG A 181 17.97 -7.17 -10.80
C ARG A 181 18.47 -6.67 -9.46
N LEU A 182 17.62 -6.03 -8.65
CA LEU A 182 17.94 -5.59 -7.29
C LEU A 182 18.16 -6.79 -6.37
N ARG A 183 17.26 -7.78 -6.40
CA ARG A 183 17.41 -9.03 -5.63
C ARG A 183 18.71 -9.78 -5.96
N ALA A 184 19.08 -9.83 -7.24
CA ALA A 184 20.35 -10.43 -7.67
C ALA A 184 21.60 -9.71 -7.10
N ARG A 185 21.43 -8.52 -6.53
CA ARG A 185 22.48 -7.72 -5.87
C ARG A 185 22.32 -7.66 -4.35
N GLY A 186 21.44 -8.49 -3.78
CA GLY A 186 21.18 -8.56 -2.33
C GLY A 186 20.33 -7.41 -1.80
N ILE A 187 19.56 -6.75 -2.66
CA ILE A 187 18.62 -5.70 -2.28
C ILE A 187 17.21 -6.24 -2.45
N GLU A 188 16.47 -6.40 -1.34
CA GLU A 188 15.08 -6.85 -1.36
C GLU A 188 14.14 -5.64 -1.38
N PRO A 189 13.42 -5.39 -2.47
CA PRO A 189 12.38 -4.37 -2.52
C PRO A 189 11.16 -4.75 -1.68
N GLU A 190 10.44 -3.77 -1.18
CA GLU A 190 9.15 -3.98 -0.52
C GLU A 190 8.09 -4.51 -1.48
N MET A 191 7.99 -3.90 -2.66
CA MET A 191 7.10 -4.36 -3.73
C MET A 191 7.58 -3.91 -5.10
N SER A 192 7.04 -4.55 -6.13
CA SER A 192 7.15 -4.08 -7.51
C SER A 192 5.84 -4.31 -8.25
N ASP A 193 5.57 -3.43 -9.19
CA ASP A 193 4.55 -3.58 -10.20
C ASP A 193 5.16 -3.43 -11.61
N ARG A 194 4.32 -3.17 -12.61
CA ARG A 194 4.77 -3.03 -13.99
C ARG A 194 5.72 -1.86 -14.22
N ILE A 195 5.53 -0.75 -13.49
CA ILE A 195 6.22 0.52 -13.75
C ILE A 195 6.95 1.08 -12.53
N HIS A 196 6.85 0.40 -11.38
CA HIS A 196 7.47 0.85 -10.15
C HIS A 196 8.18 -0.28 -9.39
N VAL A 197 9.16 0.14 -8.62
CA VAL A 197 9.72 -0.63 -7.50
C VAL A 197 9.70 0.28 -6.28
N ILE A 198 9.17 -0.20 -5.17
CA ILE A 198 9.18 0.52 -3.89
C ILE A 198 10.15 -0.17 -2.96
N CYS A 199 11.09 0.60 -2.43
CA CYS A 199 11.91 0.20 -1.30
C CYS A 199 11.51 1.03 -0.08
N MET A 200 11.58 0.43 1.10
CA MET A 200 11.35 1.11 2.37
C MET A 200 12.66 1.26 3.11
N ALA A 201 12.97 2.49 3.51
CA ALA A 201 14.13 2.76 4.34
C ALA A 201 13.71 3.05 5.78
N THR A 202 14.46 2.53 6.74
CA THR A 202 14.19 2.64 8.16
C THR A 202 15.43 3.00 8.95
N VAL A 203 15.29 3.23 10.25
CA VAL A 203 16.42 3.43 11.17
C VAL A 203 17.33 2.19 11.30
N GLY A 204 16.88 1.03 10.81
CA GLY A 204 17.68 -0.19 10.77
C GLY A 204 18.66 -0.25 9.59
N ASP A 205 18.52 0.65 8.61
CA ASP A 205 19.40 0.65 7.44
C ASP A 205 20.72 1.33 7.73
N THR A 206 21.78 0.75 7.18
CA THR A 206 23.14 1.24 7.36
C THR A 206 23.61 2.13 6.21
N ALA A 207 24.62 2.97 6.43
CA ALA A 207 25.24 3.74 5.37
C ALA A 207 25.74 2.84 4.22
N ALA A 208 26.28 1.64 4.54
CA ALA A 208 26.70 0.68 3.53
C ALA A 208 25.54 0.17 2.67
N GLY A 209 24.33 -0.05 3.26
CA GLY A 209 23.11 -0.41 2.54
C GLY A 209 22.67 0.67 1.57
N PHE A 210 22.66 1.93 1.99
CA PHE A 210 22.37 3.08 1.11
C PHE A 210 23.38 3.20 -0.03
N HIS A 211 24.67 3.01 0.24
CA HIS A 211 25.70 3.02 -0.81
C HIS A 211 25.55 1.84 -1.78
N LEU A 212 25.16 0.67 -1.30
CA LEU A 212 24.88 -0.49 -2.15
C LEU A 212 23.71 -0.19 -3.10
N LEU A 213 22.61 0.35 -2.59
CA LEU A 213 21.45 0.72 -3.41
C LEU A 213 21.82 1.79 -4.44
N ALA A 214 22.53 2.85 -4.03
CA ALA A 214 22.94 3.94 -4.91
C ALA A 214 23.82 3.44 -6.07
N ARG A 215 24.85 2.63 -5.77
CA ARG A 215 25.70 2.02 -6.77
C ARG A 215 24.93 1.11 -7.70
N THR A 216 24.09 0.25 -7.15
CA THR A 216 23.29 -0.71 -7.92
C THR A 216 22.34 0.01 -8.89
N LEU A 217 21.61 1.04 -8.42
CA LEU A 217 20.74 1.84 -9.29
C LEU A 217 21.53 2.52 -10.40
N THR A 218 22.68 3.11 -10.09
CA THR A 218 23.55 3.77 -11.09
C THR A 218 24.08 2.81 -12.13
N GLU A 219 24.51 1.60 -11.71
CA GLU A 219 24.98 0.55 -12.61
C GLU A 219 23.88 0.04 -13.53
N ILE A 220 22.70 -0.22 -12.99
CA ILE A 220 21.53 -0.67 -13.78
C ILE A 220 21.12 0.45 -14.75
N ASP A 221 20.97 1.68 -14.29
CA ASP A 221 20.53 2.82 -15.10
C ASP A 221 21.38 3.00 -16.38
N ARG A 222 22.70 2.83 -16.27
CA ARG A 222 23.64 2.89 -17.41
C ARG A 222 23.41 1.83 -18.48
N THR A 223 22.71 0.73 -18.15
CA THR A 223 22.40 -0.36 -19.06
C THR A 223 21.03 -0.22 -19.73
N LEU A 224 20.25 0.78 -19.29
CA LEU A 224 18.91 1.00 -19.79
C LEU A 224 18.91 1.89 -21.03
N SER A 225 17.81 1.87 -21.73
CA SER A 225 17.48 2.78 -22.83
C SER A 225 16.05 3.31 -22.65
N PRO A 226 15.68 4.39 -23.36
CA PRO A 226 14.33 4.88 -23.33
C PRO A 226 13.31 3.80 -23.70
N GLY A 227 12.18 3.81 -23.03
CA GLY A 227 11.00 2.99 -23.28
C GLY A 227 9.79 3.75 -22.77
N ASP A 228 8.60 3.22 -22.99
CA ASP A 228 7.38 3.83 -22.48
C ASP A 228 6.34 2.75 -22.19
N TRP A 229 5.74 2.83 -21.00
CA TRP A 229 4.74 1.89 -20.57
C TRP A 229 3.39 2.59 -20.46
N PRO A 230 2.29 1.96 -20.92
CA PRO A 230 0.97 2.56 -20.77
C PRO A 230 0.59 2.66 -19.30
N VAL A 231 0.07 3.83 -18.92
CA VAL A 231 -0.41 4.16 -17.60
C VAL A 231 -1.91 4.37 -17.65
N ALA A 232 -2.64 3.61 -16.85
CA ALA A 232 -4.07 3.78 -16.69
C ALA A 232 -4.49 3.42 -15.26
N PRO A 233 -5.50 4.07 -14.69
CA PRO A 233 -6.09 3.64 -13.44
C PRO A 233 -6.69 2.24 -13.59
N LEU A 234 -6.72 1.48 -12.48
CA LEU A 234 -7.48 0.24 -12.45
C LEU A 234 -8.96 0.54 -12.72
N PRO A 235 -9.63 -0.26 -13.56
CA PRO A 235 -11.07 -0.11 -13.75
C PRO A 235 -11.78 -0.36 -12.42
N LEU A 236 -12.82 0.44 -12.15
CA LEU A 236 -13.73 0.21 -11.02
C LEU A 236 -14.96 -0.54 -11.57
N PRO A 237 -15.11 -1.83 -11.28
CA PRO A 237 -16.25 -2.59 -11.75
C PRO A 237 -17.57 -2.08 -11.13
N PRO A 238 -18.68 -2.06 -11.89
CA PRO A 238 -19.99 -1.75 -11.33
C PRO A 238 -20.37 -2.73 -10.24
N ARG A 239 -20.89 -2.23 -9.12
CA ARG A 239 -21.42 -3.06 -8.04
C ARG A 239 -22.92 -3.26 -8.22
N HIS A 240 -23.38 -4.51 -8.19
CA HIS A 240 -24.79 -4.89 -8.30
C HIS A 240 -25.35 -5.48 -6.99
N LEU A 241 -24.50 -6.11 -6.18
CA LEU A 241 -24.88 -6.72 -4.92
C LEU A 241 -23.93 -6.28 -3.80
N GLN A 242 -24.43 -6.25 -2.58
CA GLN A 242 -23.54 -6.19 -1.41
C GLN A 242 -22.84 -7.54 -1.24
N SER A 243 -21.62 -7.54 -0.69
CA SER A 243 -20.79 -8.75 -0.61
C SER A 243 -21.48 -9.90 0.16
N TRP A 244 -22.30 -9.58 1.17
CA TRP A 244 -23.07 -10.58 1.94
C TRP A 244 -24.34 -11.08 1.24
N GLN A 245 -24.74 -10.48 0.13
CA GLN A 245 -25.89 -10.91 -0.68
C GLN A 245 -25.48 -11.84 -1.83
N VAL A 246 -24.19 -11.98 -2.05
CA VAL A 246 -23.66 -12.76 -3.17
C VAL A 246 -23.87 -14.26 -2.92
N PRO A 247 -24.57 -14.99 -3.81
CA PRO A 247 -24.74 -16.42 -3.67
C PRO A 247 -23.43 -17.18 -3.94
N ALA A 248 -23.44 -18.48 -3.66
CA ALA A 248 -22.36 -19.35 -4.05
C ALA A 248 -22.18 -19.33 -5.57
N GLY A 249 -20.93 -19.28 -6.03
CA GLY A 249 -20.56 -19.24 -7.43
C GLY A 249 -19.83 -20.49 -7.90
N GLU A 250 -19.52 -20.52 -9.20
CA GLU A 250 -18.69 -21.53 -9.83
C GLU A 250 -17.38 -20.90 -10.38
N PRO A 251 -16.25 -21.62 -10.36
CA PRO A 251 -15.00 -21.11 -10.89
C PRO A 251 -14.99 -21.20 -12.42
N LEU A 252 -14.88 -20.08 -13.10
CA LEU A 252 -14.75 -19.98 -14.56
C LEU A 252 -13.45 -19.32 -14.99
N PRO A 253 -12.93 -19.63 -16.20
CA PRO A 253 -11.91 -18.81 -16.83
C PRO A 253 -12.39 -17.36 -16.98
N TYR A 254 -11.52 -16.39 -16.76
CA TYR A 254 -11.87 -14.96 -16.78
C TYR A 254 -12.64 -14.53 -18.04
N GLN A 255 -12.23 -15.02 -19.22
CA GLN A 255 -12.88 -14.68 -20.50
C GLN A 255 -14.33 -15.17 -20.58
N GLN A 256 -14.67 -16.27 -19.90
CA GLN A 256 -16.02 -16.84 -19.84
C GLN A 256 -16.86 -16.23 -18.75
N ALA A 257 -16.24 -15.50 -17.82
CA ALA A 257 -16.88 -14.87 -16.69
C ALA A 257 -17.37 -13.43 -16.96
N VAL A 258 -17.05 -12.85 -18.12
CA VAL A 258 -17.47 -11.47 -18.49
C VAL A 258 -18.99 -11.36 -18.43
N GLY A 259 -19.49 -10.30 -17.75
CA GLY A 259 -20.91 -10.02 -17.52
C GLY A 259 -21.51 -10.80 -16.33
N ARG A 260 -20.73 -11.64 -15.64
CA ARG A 260 -21.16 -12.29 -14.39
C ARG A 260 -20.75 -11.47 -13.18
N ILE A 261 -21.28 -11.83 -12.02
CA ILE A 261 -20.97 -11.22 -10.73
C ILE A 261 -19.87 -12.01 -10.03
N ALA A 262 -18.85 -11.31 -9.56
CA ALA A 262 -17.78 -11.91 -8.77
C ALA A 262 -18.32 -12.42 -7.43
N CYS A 263 -17.93 -13.65 -7.06
CA CYS A 263 -18.26 -14.29 -5.78
C CYS A 263 -17.03 -14.37 -4.86
N GLU A 264 -15.90 -13.83 -5.29
CA GLU A 264 -14.66 -13.78 -4.53
C GLU A 264 -13.96 -12.44 -4.71
N THR A 265 -13.01 -12.16 -3.81
CA THR A 265 -12.07 -11.06 -3.99
C THR A 265 -10.87 -11.55 -4.79
N VAL A 266 -10.48 -10.81 -5.84
CA VAL A 266 -9.21 -11.01 -6.56
C VAL A 266 -8.32 -9.80 -6.34
N PHE A 267 -7.07 -10.04 -5.95
CA PHE A 267 -6.11 -8.98 -5.62
C PHE A 267 -4.69 -9.36 -6.03
N ALA A 268 -3.86 -8.35 -6.25
CA ALA A 268 -2.41 -8.50 -6.38
C ALA A 268 -1.76 -8.32 -4.99
N TYR A 269 -0.80 -9.14 -4.64
CA TYR A 269 -0.07 -8.99 -3.38
C TYR A 269 1.44 -9.05 -3.59
N PRO A 270 2.20 -8.13 -3.01
CA PRO A 270 1.82 -6.89 -2.33
C PRO A 270 1.19 -5.85 -3.28
N PRO A 271 0.43 -4.86 -2.79
CA PRO A 271 0.07 -4.55 -1.40
C PRO A 271 -1.21 -5.23 -0.90
N GLY A 272 -1.93 -5.96 -1.72
CA GLY A 272 -3.18 -6.62 -1.35
C GLY A 272 -4.43 -5.79 -1.67
N VAL A 273 -4.32 -4.80 -2.54
CA VAL A 273 -5.48 -4.00 -2.98
C VAL A 273 -6.38 -4.85 -3.87
N PRO A 274 -7.69 -4.96 -3.55
CA PRO A 274 -8.62 -5.66 -4.40
C PRO A 274 -8.75 -5.04 -5.78
N MET A 275 -8.71 -5.87 -6.82
CA MET A 275 -9.02 -5.50 -8.19
C MET A 275 -10.51 -5.70 -8.50
N ILE A 276 -11.15 -6.63 -7.79
CA ILE A 276 -12.59 -6.88 -7.79
C ILE A 276 -12.98 -7.50 -6.46
N VAL A 277 -14.18 -7.22 -5.99
CA VAL A 277 -14.74 -7.79 -4.75
C VAL A 277 -16.10 -8.46 -5.02
N PRO A 278 -16.59 -9.31 -4.11
CA PRO A 278 -17.91 -9.95 -4.27
C PRO A 278 -19.02 -8.93 -4.49
N GLY A 279 -19.87 -9.19 -5.47
CA GLY A 279 -21.00 -8.33 -5.84
C GLY A 279 -20.72 -7.37 -6.99
N GLU A 280 -19.48 -7.29 -7.46
CA GLU A 280 -19.09 -6.47 -8.61
C GLU A 280 -19.17 -7.28 -9.91
N GLU A 281 -19.45 -6.59 -11.02
CA GLU A 281 -19.51 -7.19 -12.36
C GLU A 281 -18.11 -7.42 -12.92
N ILE A 282 -17.88 -8.60 -13.45
CA ILE A 282 -16.65 -8.96 -14.17
C ILE A 282 -16.72 -8.33 -15.57
N THR A 283 -16.15 -7.14 -15.71
CA THR A 283 -16.14 -6.43 -16.99
C THR A 283 -15.02 -6.89 -17.90
N ALA A 284 -15.15 -6.62 -19.22
CA ALA A 284 -14.05 -6.87 -20.16
C ALA A 284 -12.79 -6.06 -19.83
N ALA A 285 -12.96 -4.82 -19.31
CA ALA A 285 -11.85 -3.98 -18.87
C ALA A 285 -11.11 -4.59 -17.67
N PHE A 286 -11.85 -5.16 -16.70
CA PHE A 286 -11.24 -5.89 -15.58
C PHE A 286 -10.46 -7.11 -16.08
N VAL A 287 -11.03 -7.92 -16.99
CA VAL A 287 -10.33 -9.09 -17.55
C VAL A 287 -9.06 -8.70 -18.30
N GLN A 288 -9.07 -7.57 -18.99
CA GLN A 288 -7.87 -7.03 -19.64
C GLN A 288 -6.82 -6.59 -18.62
N ALA A 289 -7.22 -5.97 -17.51
CA ALA A 289 -6.32 -5.58 -16.43
C ALA A 289 -5.66 -6.82 -15.79
N ILE A 290 -6.42 -7.88 -15.52
CA ILE A 290 -5.90 -9.18 -15.05
C ILE A 290 -4.87 -9.75 -16.02
N GLN A 291 -5.16 -9.76 -17.33
CA GLN A 291 -4.23 -10.28 -18.35
C GLN A 291 -2.94 -9.45 -18.42
N THR A 292 -3.05 -8.14 -18.27
CA THR A 292 -1.90 -7.23 -18.22
C THR A 292 -1.04 -7.51 -17.00
N ALA A 293 -1.65 -7.65 -15.82
CA ALA A 293 -0.95 -7.99 -14.58
C ALA A 293 -0.22 -9.34 -14.68
N LYS A 294 -0.87 -10.36 -15.24
CA LYS A 294 -0.25 -11.67 -15.50
C LYS A 294 0.96 -11.57 -16.41
N ASN A 295 0.84 -10.86 -17.52
CA ASN A 295 1.91 -10.72 -18.52
C ASN A 295 3.13 -9.96 -17.94
N SER A 296 2.93 -9.10 -16.95
CA SER A 296 4.02 -8.44 -16.22
C SER A 296 4.57 -9.26 -15.04
N GLY A 297 4.10 -10.50 -14.84
CA GLY A 297 4.56 -11.37 -13.77
C GLY A 297 3.99 -11.03 -12.38
N THR A 298 2.94 -10.20 -12.31
CA THR A 298 2.25 -9.90 -11.05
C THR A 298 1.53 -11.14 -10.52
N VAL A 299 1.76 -11.47 -9.25
CA VAL A 299 1.10 -12.60 -8.59
C VAL A 299 -0.32 -12.19 -8.18
N LEU A 300 -1.30 -12.92 -8.70
CA LEU A 300 -2.71 -12.70 -8.40
C LEU A 300 -3.22 -13.77 -7.46
N HIS A 301 -4.03 -13.36 -6.50
CA HIS A 301 -4.66 -14.21 -5.50
C HIS A 301 -6.18 -14.09 -5.58
N GLY A 302 -6.88 -15.19 -5.31
CA GLY A 302 -8.34 -15.23 -5.16
C GLY A 302 -8.74 -15.88 -3.84
N THR A 303 -9.80 -15.42 -3.21
CA THR A 303 -10.23 -15.88 -1.88
C THR A 303 -11.05 -17.18 -1.91
N ALA A 304 -11.53 -17.60 -3.09
CA ALA A 304 -12.31 -18.85 -3.27
C ALA A 304 -11.62 -19.84 -4.21
N GLY A 305 -10.27 -19.81 -4.26
CA GLY A 305 -9.47 -20.68 -5.12
C GLY A 305 -9.32 -20.19 -6.56
N GLY A 306 -9.81 -19.00 -6.85
CA GLY A 306 -9.48 -18.24 -8.05
C GLY A 306 -8.05 -17.71 -7.99
N GLY A 307 -7.74 -16.75 -8.81
CA GLY A 307 -6.42 -16.11 -8.88
C GLY A 307 -5.99 -15.89 -10.32
N ALA A 308 -4.86 -16.47 -10.73
CA ALA A 308 -4.31 -16.17 -12.03
C ALA A 308 -5.14 -16.67 -13.22
N GLU A 309 -5.86 -17.79 -13.13
CA GLU A 309 -6.50 -18.46 -14.27
C GLU A 309 -8.03 -18.41 -14.26
N ARG A 310 -8.64 -18.41 -13.09
CA ARG A 310 -10.08 -18.55 -12.90
C ARG A 310 -10.59 -17.58 -11.85
N ILE A 311 -11.88 -17.27 -11.91
CA ILE A 311 -12.59 -16.47 -10.91
C ILE A 311 -13.90 -17.16 -10.54
N CYS A 312 -14.21 -17.22 -9.25
CA CYS A 312 -15.49 -17.66 -8.77
C CYS A 312 -16.56 -16.60 -9.05
N CYS A 313 -17.62 -16.98 -9.78
CA CYS A 313 -18.66 -16.05 -10.21
C CYS A 313 -20.04 -16.71 -10.30
N CYS A 314 -21.09 -15.88 -10.31
CA CYS A 314 -22.48 -16.32 -10.49
C CYS A 314 -23.18 -15.47 -11.57
N VAL A 315 -24.34 -15.92 -12.00
CA VAL A 315 -25.22 -15.16 -12.90
C VAL A 315 -26.09 -14.23 -12.06
N LEU A 316 -26.23 -12.99 -12.49
CA LEU A 316 -27.21 -12.07 -11.88
C LEU A 316 -28.62 -12.59 -12.23
N THR A 317 -29.29 -13.23 -11.30
CA THR A 317 -30.72 -13.51 -11.46
C THR A 317 -31.48 -12.18 -11.27
N LYS A 318 -32.07 -11.68 -12.34
CA LYS A 318 -33.06 -10.59 -12.24
C LYS A 318 -34.30 -11.19 -11.55
N GLU A 319 -34.50 -10.81 -10.27
CA GLU A 319 -35.81 -10.95 -9.65
C GLU A 319 -36.78 -9.91 -10.21
#